data_4c922914d5a87344ab283f9700b5c200
#
_entry.id   4c922914d5a87344ab283f9700b5c200
#
_cell.length_a   1.000
_cell.length_b   1.000
_cell.length_c   1.000
_cell.angle_alpha   90.00
_cell.angle_beta   90.00
_cell.angle_gamma   90.00
#
_symmetry.space_group_name_H-M   'P 1'
#
loop_
_entity.id
_entity.type
_entity.pdbx_description
1 polymer ?
#
loop_
_entity_poly.entity_id
_entity_poly.type
_entity_poly.pdbx_seq_one_letter_code
_entity_poly.pdbx_strand_id
1 'polypeptide(L)'
;MATRVKKRRRSPLLPVLLVLVLVGGAFLVWRGFFSAPQPSGNLPDWIREELLPINPYSRPGETLEQVNGVVVHYVGNPGTTAEQNHSYFKNLATTGETYASSHFLIGLEGEIICNVPLDEIAYCTGPRNVDTISIECCHPDDTGVFTQATYDSLVRLVRWLMEEYRLDTDQVIRHYDVTGKECPLYYVRNPQAWEDFLADLKE
;
A
#
# COMPACT_ATOMS: atom_id res chain seq x y z
N MET A 1 -11.74 -52.23 -63.03
CA MET A 1 -10.68 -51.42 -62.39
C MET A 1 -11.34 -50.45 -61.38
N ALA A 2 -11.26 -50.71 -60.08
CA ALA A 2 -11.90 -49.88 -59.09
C ALA A 2 -10.82 -49.04 -58.40
N THR A 3 -10.87 -47.74 -58.62
CA THR A 3 -9.94 -46.79 -58.02
C THR A 3 -10.29 -46.54 -56.56
N ARG A 4 -9.42 -46.97 -55.64
CA ARG A 4 -9.53 -46.81 -54.15
C ARG A 4 -9.14 -45.41 -53.77
N VAL A 5 -10.11 -44.53 -53.38
CA VAL A 5 -9.88 -43.22 -52.89
C VAL A 5 -9.35 -43.32 -51.43
N LYS A 6 -8.12 -42.88 -51.21
CA LYS A 6 -7.47 -42.84 -49.88
C LYS A 6 -8.08 -41.69 -49.05
N LYS A 7 -8.89 -41.99 -48.05
CA LYS A 7 -9.44 -41.03 -47.08
C LYS A 7 -8.30 -40.51 -46.21
N ARG A 8 -7.91 -39.24 -46.36
CA ARG A 8 -6.89 -38.56 -45.54
C ARG A 8 -7.42 -38.44 -44.12
N ARG A 9 -6.84 -39.13 -43.16
CA ARG A 9 -7.13 -38.96 -41.70
C ARG A 9 -6.61 -37.58 -41.31
N ARG A 10 -7.51 -36.65 -40.97
CA ARG A 10 -7.16 -35.38 -40.37
C ARG A 10 -6.68 -35.65 -38.93
N SER A 11 -5.46 -35.22 -38.62
CA SER A 11 -4.90 -35.34 -37.27
C SER A 11 -5.73 -34.48 -36.28
N PRO A 12 -6.21 -35.06 -35.16
CA PRO A 12 -6.97 -34.28 -34.15
C PRO A 12 -6.09 -33.30 -33.36
N LEU A 13 -4.77 -33.29 -33.57
CA LEU A 13 -3.82 -32.44 -32.87
C LEU A 13 -3.94 -30.93 -33.24
N LEU A 14 -4.32 -30.63 -34.49
CA LEU A 14 -4.41 -29.25 -34.98
C LEU A 14 -5.48 -28.41 -34.23
N PRO A 15 -6.74 -28.88 -34.02
CA PRO A 15 -7.73 -28.14 -33.28
C PRO A 15 -7.40 -27.99 -31.78
N VAL A 16 -6.75 -28.98 -31.17
CA VAL A 16 -6.33 -28.93 -29.78
C VAL A 16 -5.25 -27.87 -29.60
N LEU A 17 -4.29 -27.78 -30.49
CA LEU A 17 -3.23 -26.76 -30.43
C LEU A 17 -3.81 -25.34 -30.60
N LEU A 18 -4.79 -25.17 -31.48
CA LEU A 18 -5.46 -23.88 -31.69
C LEU A 18 -6.23 -23.41 -30.46
N VAL A 19 -6.93 -24.32 -29.78
CA VAL A 19 -7.66 -24.01 -28.52
C VAL A 19 -6.67 -23.63 -27.41
N LEU A 20 -5.55 -24.32 -27.24
CA LEU A 20 -4.53 -24.00 -26.25
C LEU A 20 -3.90 -22.62 -26.51
N VAL A 21 -3.65 -22.24 -27.77
CA VAL A 21 -3.12 -20.92 -28.12
C VAL A 21 -4.14 -19.82 -27.85
N LEU A 22 -5.43 -20.05 -28.16
CA LEU A 22 -6.50 -19.08 -27.90
C LEU A 22 -6.76 -18.92 -26.39
N VAL A 23 -6.77 -20.00 -25.62
CA VAL A 23 -6.93 -19.95 -24.15
C VAL A 23 -5.70 -19.32 -23.50
N GLY A 24 -4.49 -19.68 -23.93
CA GLY A 24 -3.25 -19.06 -23.45
C GLY A 24 -3.17 -17.57 -23.79
N GLY A 25 -3.55 -17.20 -25.03
CA GLY A 25 -3.60 -15.80 -25.45
C GLY A 25 -4.65 -14.98 -24.68
N ALA A 26 -5.85 -15.54 -24.47
CA ALA A 26 -6.89 -14.90 -23.67
C ALA A 26 -6.47 -14.74 -22.20
N PHE A 27 -5.77 -15.72 -21.63
CA PHE A 27 -5.25 -15.66 -20.26
C PHE A 27 -4.14 -14.60 -20.12
N LEU A 28 -3.23 -14.47 -21.09
CA LEU A 28 -2.19 -13.44 -21.09
C LEU A 28 -2.78 -12.04 -21.26
N VAL A 29 -3.78 -11.88 -22.13
CA VAL A 29 -4.50 -10.61 -22.30
C VAL A 29 -5.29 -10.28 -21.04
N TRP A 30 -6.00 -11.26 -20.45
CA TRP A 30 -6.73 -11.08 -19.20
C TRP A 30 -5.78 -10.66 -18.05
N ARG A 31 -4.63 -11.32 -17.90
CA ARG A 31 -3.62 -10.97 -16.91
C ARG A 31 -3.04 -9.57 -17.13
N GLY A 32 -2.84 -9.14 -18.39
CA GLY A 32 -2.38 -7.78 -18.72
C GLY A 32 -3.41 -6.68 -18.40
N PHE A 33 -4.72 -6.99 -18.51
CA PHE A 33 -5.81 -6.04 -18.19
C PHE A 33 -6.11 -5.96 -16.68
N PHE A 34 -5.80 -7.00 -15.91
CA PHE A 34 -6.10 -7.09 -14.47
C PHE A 34 -4.84 -7.13 -13.60
N SER A 35 -3.66 -6.88 -14.15
CA SER A 35 -2.48 -6.64 -13.33
C SER A 35 -2.68 -5.34 -12.55
N ALA A 36 -2.54 -5.39 -11.23
CA ALA A 36 -2.51 -4.19 -10.42
C ALA A 36 -1.44 -3.23 -10.98
N PRO A 37 -1.70 -1.91 -11.01
CA PRO A 37 -0.70 -0.96 -11.42
C PRO A 37 0.56 -1.15 -10.56
N GLN A 38 1.71 -1.24 -11.21
CA GLN A 38 2.98 -1.11 -10.52
C GLN A 38 3.23 0.38 -10.31
N PRO A 39 3.77 0.82 -9.16
CA PRO A 39 4.06 2.22 -8.92
C PRO A 39 4.95 2.76 -10.04
N SER A 40 4.73 4.03 -10.40
CA SER A 40 5.49 4.72 -11.47
C SER A 40 7.00 4.81 -11.21
N GLY A 41 7.42 4.37 -10.03
CA GLY A 41 8.83 4.30 -9.62
C GLY A 41 9.42 5.63 -9.14
N ASN A 42 8.73 6.76 -9.34
CA ASN A 42 9.21 8.05 -8.88
C ASN A 42 8.22 8.66 -7.88
N LEU A 43 8.68 8.87 -6.65
CA LEU A 43 7.93 9.65 -5.67
C LEU A 43 7.79 11.09 -6.15
N PRO A 44 6.65 11.76 -5.89
CA PRO A 44 6.52 13.20 -6.07
C PRO A 44 7.60 13.99 -5.32
N ASP A 45 8.02 15.13 -5.84
CA ASP A 45 9.07 15.99 -5.29
C ASP A 45 8.75 16.56 -3.89
N TRP A 46 7.48 16.54 -3.49
CA TRP A 46 7.02 16.94 -2.15
C TRP A 46 7.11 15.82 -1.10
N ILE A 47 7.57 14.62 -1.47
CA ILE A 47 7.88 13.50 -0.57
C ILE A 47 9.41 13.38 -0.46
N ARG A 48 9.92 13.47 0.77
CA ARG A 48 11.33 13.24 1.04
C ARG A 48 11.60 11.74 1.18
N GLU A 49 12.41 11.18 0.30
CA GLU A 49 12.82 9.79 0.41
C GLU A 49 13.98 9.65 1.41
N GLU A 50 13.74 8.97 2.50
CA GLU A 50 14.76 8.57 3.50
C GLU A 50 14.55 7.10 3.87
N LEU A 51 15.01 6.21 2.99
CA LEU A 51 14.76 4.79 3.17
C LEU A 51 15.53 4.22 4.37
N LEU A 52 14.84 3.44 5.18
CA LEU A 52 15.43 2.66 6.25
C LEU A 52 16.47 1.67 5.67
N PRO A 53 17.56 1.36 6.38
CA PRO A 53 18.45 0.28 5.98
C PRO A 53 17.70 -1.06 6.03
N ILE A 54 18.00 -1.96 5.10
CA ILE A 54 17.43 -3.31 5.12
C ILE A 54 17.86 -4.01 6.40
N ASN A 55 16.88 -4.50 7.17
CA ASN A 55 17.06 -5.22 8.41
C ASN A 55 15.78 -5.98 8.79
N PRO A 56 15.85 -7.04 9.64
CA PRO A 56 14.69 -7.86 9.95
C PRO A 56 13.58 -7.15 10.71
N TYR A 57 13.84 -6.01 11.37
CA TYR A 57 12.93 -5.42 12.37
C TYR A 57 12.10 -4.25 11.84
N SER A 58 12.60 -3.51 10.85
CA SER A 58 11.87 -2.34 10.32
C SER A 58 11.82 -2.26 8.79
N ARG A 59 12.68 -2.95 8.05
CA ARG A 59 12.63 -3.06 6.59
C ARG A 59 13.20 -4.41 6.16
N PRO A 60 12.36 -5.46 6.06
CA PRO A 60 12.82 -6.82 5.73
C PRO A 60 13.33 -6.94 4.28
N GLY A 61 12.97 -6.03 3.38
CA GLY A 61 13.25 -6.13 1.95
C GLY A 61 12.40 -7.19 1.26
N GLU A 62 11.24 -7.52 1.84
CA GLU A 62 10.27 -8.45 1.26
C GLU A 62 9.35 -7.71 0.29
N THR A 63 9.06 -8.33 -0.85
CA THR A 63 8.26 -7.72 -1.91
C THR A 63 6.79 -7.58 -1.50
N LEU A 64 6.23 -6.40 -1.74
CA LEU A 64 4.79 -6.13 -1.70
C LEU A 64 4.21 -6.40 -3.09
N GLU A 65 3.64 -7.59 -3.28
CA GLU A 65 3.18 -8.08 -4.59
C GLU A 65 2.00 -7.30 -5.16
N GLN A 66 1.15 -6.74 -4.29
CA GLN A 66 -0.06 -6.02 -4.66
C GLN A 66 -0.44 -5.01 -3.58
N VAL A 67 -0.94 -3.84 -3.99
CA VAL A 67 -1.54 -2.86 -3.08
C VAL A 67 -3.06 -2.88 -3.23
N ASN A 68 -3.75 -3.29 -2.17
CA ASN A 68 -5.21 -3.40 -2.09
C ASN A 68 -5.83 -2.34 -1.17
N GLY A 69 -5.01 -1.47 -0.59
CA GLY A 69 -5.51 -0.39 0.25
C GLY A 69 -4.43 0.45 0.89
N VAL A 70 -4.87 1.54 1.51
CA VAL A 70 -4.06 2.44 2.34
C VAL A 70 -4.56 2.35 3.77
N VAL A 71 -3.63 2.20 4.73
CA VAL A 71 -3.97 2.16 6.15
C VAL A 71 -3.42 3.39 6.84
N VAL A 72 -4.32 4.16 7.47
CA VAL A 72 -3.98 5.35 8.23
C VAL A 72 -3.76 4.99 9.70
N HIS A 73 -2.66 5.48 10.24
CA HIS A 73 -2.26 5.32 11.64
C HIS A 73 -1.95 6.68 12.27
N TYR A 74 -1.70 6.68 13.56
CA TYR A 74 -1.06 7.76 14.28
C TYR A 74 0.11 7.18 15.09
N VAL A 75 1.18 7.92 15.26
CA VAL A 75 2.41 7.40 15.89
C VAL A 75 2.21 7.01 17.38
N GLY A 76 1.13 7.44 18.03
CA GLY A 76 0.82 7.13 19.44
C GLY A 76 1.85 7.67 20.43
N ASN A 77 2.69 8.62 20.00
CA ASN A 77 3.72 9.27 20.79
C ASN A 77 3.62 10.80 20.58
N PRO A 78 2.80 11.49 21.39
CA PRO A 78 2.45 12.89 21.15
C PRO A 78 3.67 13.82 21.13
N GLY A 79 3.62 14.82 20.25
CA GLY A 79 4.65 15.85 20.13
C GLY A 79 5.96 15.41 19.48
N THR A 80 6.04 14.17 18.99
CA THR A 80 7.22 13.71 18.25
C THR A 80 7.17 14.13 16.80
N THR A 81 8.35 14.39 16.19
CA THR A 81 8.49 14.76 14.79
C THR A 81 8.60 13.53 13.88
N ALA A 82 8.45 13.73 12.55
CA ALA A 82 8.65 12.66 11.58
C ALA A 82 10.07 12.12 11.66
N GLU A 83 11.10 12.96 11.83
CA GLU A 83 12.50 12.56 11.96
C GLU A 83 12.77 11.72 13.21
N GLN A 84 12.11 12.03 14.33
CA GLN A 84 12.25 11.25 15.56
C GLN A 84 11.66 9.86 15.38
N ASN A 85 10.49 9.74 14.74
CA ASN A 85 9.85 8.47 14.45
C ASN A 85 10.61 7.67 13.37
N HIS A 86 11.15 8.33 12.32
CA HIS A 86 12.08 7.71 11.38
C HIS A 86 13.33 7.14 12.10
N SER A 87 13.92 7.94 12.98
CA SER A 87 15.09 7.51 13.78
C SER A 87 14.76 6.33 14.69
N TYR A 88 13.55 6.28 15.28
CA TYR A 88 13.09 5.13 16.04
C TYR A 88 13.05 3.86 15.16
N PHE A 89 12.40 3.90 13.99
CA PHE A 89 12.38 2.75 13.08
C PHE A 89 13.78 2.32 12.65
N LYS A 90 14.66 3.28 12.35
CA LYS A 90 16.06 3.02 11.97
C LYS A 90 16.84 2.33 13.09
N ASN A 91 16.62 2.73 14.35
CA ASN A 91 17.32 2.17 15.50
C ASN A 91 16.89 0.73 15.80
N LEU A 92 15.71 0.29 15.38
CA LEU A 92 15.29 -1.11 15.51
C LEU A 92 16.25 -2.08 14.85
N ALA A 93 16.96 -1.68 13.80
CA ALA A 93 18.04 -2.48 13.20
C ALA A 93 19.12 -2.88 14.20
N THR A 94 19.32 -2.08 15.25
CA THR A 94 20.34 -2.29 16.30
C THR A 94 19.74 -2.86 17.59
N THR A 95 18.58 -2.33 18.02
CA THR A 95 17.96 -2.75 19.28
C THR A 95 17.22 -4.08 19.18
N GLY A 96 16.58 -4.35 18.03
CA GLY A 96 15.80 -5.57 17.82
C GLY A 96 14.63 -5.75 18.79
N GLU A 97 14.17 -4.68 19.45
CA GLU A 97 13.19 -4.76 20.54
C GLU A 97 11.77 -5.06 20.07
N THR A 98 11.45 -4.71 18.80
CA THR A 98 10.15 -4.97 18.20
C THR A 98 10.25 -4.92 16.67
N TYR A 99 9.15 -5.32 16.00
CA TYR A 99 8.96 -5.17 14.56
C TYR A 99 8.04 -3.98 14.33
N ALA A 100 8.55 -2.88 13.76
CA ALA A 100 7.75 -1.70 13.45
C ALA A 100 8.36 -0.86 12.33
N SER A 101 7.52 -0.40 11.42
CA SER A 101 7.80 0.62 10.40
C SER A 101 6.51 1.07 9.74
N SER A 102 6.60 2.08 8.89
CA SER A 102 5.55 2.47 7.94
C SER A 102 6.17 2.84 6.61
N HIS A 103 5.38 2.84 5.54
CA HIS A 103 5.84 3.37 4.26
C HIS A 103 6.08 4.87 4.36
N PHE A 104 5.14 5.59 4.99
CA PHE A 104 5.23 7.03 5.15
C PHE A 104 5.08 7.46 6.61
N LEU A 105 5.79 8.53 6.95
CA LEU A 105 5.59 9.36 8.13
C LEU A 105 5.16 10.75 7.67
N ILE A 106 4.14 11.32 8.33
CA ILE A 106 3.74 12.72 8.15
C ILE A 106 3.99 13.45 9.46
N GLY A 107 4.79 14.50 9.41
CA GLY A 107 5.17 15.30 10.58
C GLY A 107 4.13 16.35 10.96
N LEU A 108 4.41 17.06 12.06
CA LEU A 108 3.51 18.09 12.62
C LEU A 108 3.35 19.31 11.72
N GLU A 109 4.37 19.63 10.90
CA GLU A 109 4.36 20.73 9.94
C GLU A 109 3.95 20.25 8.54
N GLY A 110 3.52 18.99 8.39
CA GLY A 110 3.04 18.42 7.14
C GLY A 110 4.14 17.85 6.23
N GLU A 111 5.39 17.81 6.68
CA GLU A 111 6.47 17.15 5.97
C GLU A 111 6.20 15.65 5.84
N ILE A 112 6.54 15.07 4.68
CA ILE A 112 6.32 13.64 4.41
C ILE A 112 7.66 12.95 4.16
N ILE A 113 7.93 11.88 4.92
CA ILE A 113 9.09 11.01 4.76
C ILE A 113 8.63 9.65 4.24
N CYS A 114 9.25 9.17 3.15
CA CYS A 114 9.12 7.79 2.71
C CYS A 114 10.24 6.96 3.37
N ASN A 115 9.85 5.99 4.20
CA ASN A 115 10.77 5.14 4.97
C ASN A 115 11.04 3.79 4.28
N VAL A 116 10.02 3.25 3.60
CA VAL A 116 10.05 1.93 2.95
C VAL A 116 9.57 2.10 1.51
N PRO A 117 10.25 1.51 0.51
CA PRO A 117 9.78 1.53 -0.87
C PRO A 117 8.37 0.98 -1.01
N LEU A 118 7.62 1.48 -2.00
CA LEU A 118 6.20 1.10 -2.17
C LEU A 118 6.01 -0.32 -2.73
N ASP A 119 7.08 -0.96 -3.17
CA ASP A 119 7.13 -2.36 -3.59
C ASP A 119 7.71 -3.31 -2.52
N GLU A 120 7.94 -2.79 -1.30
CA GLU A 120 8.38 -3.58 -0.14
C GLU A 120 7.34 -3.56 0.98
N ILE A 121 7.37 -4.59 1.85
CA ILE A 121 6.50 -4.70 3.03
C ILE A 121 7.01 -3.81 4.16
N ALA A 122 6.09 -3.06 4.81
CA ALA A 122 6.33 -2.37 6.06
C ALA A 122 5.60 -3.08 7.23
N TYR A 123 6.15 -3.01 8.44
CA TYR A 123 5.56 -3.62 9.63
C TYR A 123 4.68 -2.65 10.41
N CYS A 124 3.44 -2.43 9.98
CA CYS A 124 2.52 -1.45 10.57
C CYS A 124 1.15 -2.01 10.94
N THR A 125 0.58 -2.87 10.11
CA THR A 125 -0.85 -3.22 10.14
C THR A 125 -1.10 -4.72 10.38
N GLY A 126 -0.11 -5.46 10.84
CA GLY A 126 -0.24 -6.90 11.09
C GLY A 126 -0.58 -7.69 9.82
N PRO A 127 -1.76 -8.35 9.73
CA PRO A 127 -2.06 -9.23 8.59
C PRO A 127 -2.19 -8.49 7.25
N ARG A 128 -2.39 -7.16 7.26
CA ARG A 128 -2.49 -6.34 6.06
C ARG A 128 -1.14 -5.73 5.62
N ASN A 129 -0.02 -6.06 6.29
CA ASN A 129 1.31 -5.62 5.84
C ASN A 129 1.64 -6.10 4.42
N VAL A 130 1.09 -7.23 4.00
CA VAL A 130 1.38 -7.90 2.73
C VAL A 130 0.64 -7.31 1.53
N ASP A 131 -0.30 -6.39 1.75
CA ASP A 131 -1.16 -5.87 0.68
C ASP A 131 -1.62 -4.42 0.88
N THR A 132 -0.98 -3.64 1.78
CA THR A 132 -1.34 -2.24 2.00
C THR A 132 -0.14 -1.32 2.14
N ILE A 133 -0.34 -0.06 1.74
CA ILE A 133 0.55 1.05 2.06
C ILE A 133 0.12 1.64 3.42
N SER A 134 1.05 1.81 4.34
CA SER A 134 0.82 2.35 5.68
C SER A 134 1.35 3.76 5.83
N ILE A 135 0.57 4.62 6.50
CA ILE A 135 0.90 6.02 6.78
C ILE A 135 0.79 6.26 8.28
N GLU A 136 1.87 6.64 8.92
CA GLU A 136 1.92 7.07 10.33
C GLU A 136 1.92 8.59 10.42
N CYS A 137 0.91 9.15 11.10
CA CYS A 137 0.74 10.58 11.26
C CYS A 137 1.19 11.04 12.67
N CYS A 138 2.05 12.04 12.74
CA CYS A 138 2.38 12.72 13.98
C CYS A 138 1.19 13.54 14.48
N HIS A 139 1.11 13.70 15.79
CA HIS A 139 0.05 14.48 16.47
C HIS A 139 0.62 15.24 17.67
N PRO A 140 0.09 16.44 17.99
CA PRO A 140 0.72 17.32 18.99
C PRO A 140 0.49 16.87 20.44
N ASP A 141 -0.62 16.19 20.73
CA ASP A 141 -1.05 15.88 22.09
C ASP A 141 -1.79 14.53 22.20
N ASP A 142 -2.18 14.16 23.41
CA ASP A 142 -2.84 12.89 23.73
C ASP A 142 -4.23 12.71 23.12
N THR A 143 -4.83 13.75 22.55
CA THR A 143 -6.13 13.63 21.86
C THR A 143 -6.03 12.85 20.56
N GLY A 144 -4.84 12.80 19.96
CA GLY A 144 -4.59 12.18 18.66
C GLY A 144 -5.14 12.97 17.47
N VAL A 145 -5.56 14.22 17.69
CA VAL A 145 -5.98 15.16 16.63
C VAL A 145 -4.74 15.58 15.84
N PHE A 146 -4.81 15.49 14.53
CA PHE A 146 -3.74 15.95 13.66
C PHE A 146 -3.72 17.48 13.58
N THR A 147 -2.55 18.08 13.38
CA THR A 147 -2.48 19.49 12.99
C THR A 147 -3.12 19.66 11.62
N GLN A 148 -3.52 20.89 11.27
CA GLN A 148 -4.05 21.16 9.92
C GLN A 148 -3.03 20.80 8.84
N ALA A 149 -1.74 21.09 9.05
CA ALA A 149 -0.68 20.77 8.12
C ALA A 149 -0.50 19.24 7.94
N THR A 150 -0.55 18.46 9.04
CA THR A 150 -0.53 16.99 8.98
C THR A 150 -1.75 16.46 8.22
N TYR A 151 -2.94 17.01 8.48
CA TYR A 151 -4.19 16.61 7.84
C TYR A 151 -4.17 16.89 6.33
N ASP A 152 -3.79 18.10 5.93
CA ASP A 152 -3.73 18.49 4.51
C ASP A 152 -2.73 17.60 3.74
N SER A 153 -1.60 17.29 4.38
CA SER A 153 -0.61 16.38 3.81
C SER A 153 -1.11 14.94 3.72
N LEU A 154 -1.89 14.48 4.70
CA LEU A 154 -2.52 13.16 4.67
C LEU A 154 -3.52 13.07 3.52
N VAL A 155 -4.40 14.04 3.34
CA VAL A 155 -5.35 14.10 2.22
C VAL A 155 -4.60 14.06 0.89
N ARG A 156 -3.57 14.91 0.73
CA ARG A 156 -2.75 14.96 -0.48
C ARG A 156 -2.07 13.62 -0.78
N LEU A 157 -1.47 12.99 0.22
CA LEU A 157 -0.76 11.73 0.06
C LEU A 157 -1.71 10.59 -0.29
N VAL A 158 -2.85 10.49 0.41
CA VAL A 158 -3.82 9.42 0.17
C VAL A 158 -4.45 9.55 -1.21
N ARG A 159 -4.81 10.75 -1.66
CA ARG A 159 -5.31 10.98 -3.02
C ARG A 159 -4.30 10.52 -4.08
N TRP A 160 -3.02 10.89 -3.92
CA TRP A 160 -1.97 10.44 -4.83
C TRP A 160 -1.85 8.91 -4.85
N LEU A 161 -1.88 8.24 -3.68
CA LEU A 161 -1.85 6.78 -3.60
C LEU A 161 -3.08 6.13 -4.23
N MET A 162 -4.27 6.73 -4.04
CA MET A 162 -5.50 6.24 -4.69
C MET A 162 -5.40 6.31 -6.21
N GLU A 163 -4.85 7.38 -6.77
CA GLU A 163 -4.62 7.51 -8.22
C GLU A 163 -3.59 6.49 -8.71
N GLU A 164 -2.45 6.37 -8.02
CA GLU A 164 -1.34 5.50 -8.40
C GLU A 164 -1.76 4.02 -8.43
N TYR A 165 -2.54 3.59 -7.43
CA TYR A 165 -2.96 2.19 -7.27
C TYR A 165 -4.41 1.93 -7.73
N ARG A 166 -5.12 2.96 -8.24
CA ARG A 166 -6.53 2.89 -8.67
C ARG A 166 -7.43 2.36 -7.55
N LEU A 167 -7.28 2.94 -6.38
CA LEU A 167 -8.06 2.60 -5.20
C LEU A 167 -9.29 3.51 -5.09
N ASP A 168 -10.36 2.95 -4.56
CA ASP A 168 -11.54 3.71 -4.13
C ASP A 168 -11.44 4.06 -2.63
N THR A 169 -12.28 4.98 -2.16
CA THR A 169 -12.25 5.44 -0.76
C THR A 169 -12.58 4.36 0.26
N ASP A 170 -13.27 3.29 -0.10
CA ASP A 170 -13.54 2.13 0.75
C ASP A 170 -12.30 1.24 0.99
N GLN A 171 -11.24 1.45 0.20
CA GLN A 171 -9.93 0.83 0.39
C GLN A 171 -8.98 1.70 1.23
N VAL A 172 -9.40 2.88 1.66
CA VAL A 172 -8.72 3.71 2.66
C VAL A 172 -9.31 3.40 4.02
N ILE A 173 -8.53 2.76 4.88
CA ILE A 173 -9.00 2.20 6.14
C ILE A 173 -8.11 2.64 7.31
N ARG A 174 -8.61 2.48 8.53
CA ARG A 174 -7.85 2.69 9.77
C ARG A 174 -7.21 1.37 10.22
N HIS A 175 -6.16 1.45 11.00
CA HIS A 175 -5.63 0.26 11.70
C HIS A 175 -6.73 -0.41 12.54
N TYR A 176 -7.63 0.37 13.13
CA TYR A 176 -8.81 -0.11 13.86
C TYR A 176 -9.66 -1.09 13.06
N ASP A 177 -9.88 -0.81 11.79
CA ASP A 177 -10.73 -1.63 10.92
C ASP A 177 -10.11 -3.02 10.61
N VAL A 178 -8.80 -3.16 10.85
CA VAL A 178 -8.08 -4.43 10.66
C VAL A 178 -7.97 -5.24 11.96
N THR A 179 -7.67 -4.58 13.08
CA THR A 179 -7.27 -5.28 14.32
C THR A 179 -8.10 -4.92 15.55
N GLY A 180 -8.93 -3.88 15.47
CA GLY A 180 -9.67 -3.33 16.61
C GLY A 180 -8.83 -2.43 17.54
N LYS A 181 -7.52 -2.20 17.23
CA LYS A 181 -6.69 -1.24 17.96
C LYS A 181 -7.22 0.17 17.73
N GLU A 182 -7.36 0.99 18.81
CA GLU A 182 -7.76 2.39 18.69
C GLU A 182 -6.68 3.24 17.96
N CYS A 183 -6.57 3.07 16.67
CA CYS A 183 -5.60 3.75 15.81
C CYS A 183 -6.20 4.04 14.41
N PRO A 184 -6.17 5.31 13.94
CA PRO A 184 -5.76 6.53 14.67
C PRO A 184 -6.80 6.92 15.74
N LEU A 185 -6.34 7.26 16.92
CA LEU A 185 -7.19 7.42 18.13
C LEU A 185 -8.37 8.36 17.90
N TYR A 186 -8.10 9.58 17.41
CA TYR A 186 -9.13 10.60 17.22
C TYR A 186 -10.23 10.13 16.26
N TYR A 187 -9.87 9.53 15.13
CA TYR A 187 -10.80 9.08 14.10
C TYR A 187 -11.56 7.79 14.46
N VAL A 188 -11.06 7.03 15.43
CA VAL A 188 -11.80 5.90 16.01
C VAL A 188 -12.85 6.39 16.99
N ARG A 189 -12.50 7.36 17.83
CA ARG A 189 -13.40 7.91 18.85
C ARG A 189 -14.39 8.94 18.28
N ASN A 190 -14.15 9.46 17.10
CA ASN A 190 -14.99 10.43 16.38
C ASN A 190 -15.29 9.93 14.98
N PRO A 191 -16.24 8.99 14.80
CA PRO A 191 -16.54 8.39 13.50
C PRO A 191 -16.89 9.42 12.42
N GLN A 192 -17.58 10.53 12.78
CA GLN A 192 -17.90 11.59 11.83
C GLN A 192 -16.63 12.22 11.25
N ALA A 193 -15.58 12.44 12.05
CA ALA A 193 -14.31 12.98 11.53
C ALA A 193 -13.64 12.03 10.52
N TRP A 194 -13.83 10.72 10.67
CA TRP A 194 -13.37 9.76 9.68
C TRP A 194 -14.17 9.84 8.37
N GLU A 195 -15.51 9.94 8.46
CA GLU A 195 -16.37 10.12 7.29
C GLU A 195 -16.08 11.43 6.56
N ASP A 196 -15.84 12.53 7.31
CA ASP A 196 -15.44 13.81 6.74
C ASP A 196 -14.11 13.68 6.00
N PHE A 197 -13.11 13.01 6.56
CA PHE A 197 -11.85 12.72 5.90
C PHE A 197 -12.04 11.93 4.59
N LEU A 198 -12.87 10.87 4.61
CA LEU A 198 -13.17 10.10 3.39
C LEU A 198 -13.95 10.93 2.34
N ALA A 199 -14.73 11.91 2.77
CA ALA A 199 -15.40 12.84 1.86
C ALA A 199 -14.39 13.80 1.21
N ASP A 200 -13.45 14.33 2.00
CA ASP A 200 -12.38 15.21 1.50
C ASP A 200 -11.49 14.51 0.46
N LEU A 201 -11.37 13.18 0.49
CA LEU A 201 -10.61 12.45 -0.54
C LEU A 201 -11.27 12.48 -1.92
N LYS A 202 -12.55 12.84 -2.03
CA LYS A 202 -13.33 12.83 -3.29
C LYS A 202 -13.37 14.16 -4.00
N GLU A 203 -12.97 15.26 -3.33
CA GLU A 203 -12.93 16.60 -3.88
C GLU A 203 -11.67 16.86 -4.72
#